data_7c208b492664ecd5f554b4a311bc43f4
#
_entry.id   7c208b492664ecd5f554b4a311bc43f4
#
_cell.length_a   1.000
_cell.length_b   1.000
_cell.length_c   1.000
_cell.angle_alpha   90.00
_cell.angle_beta   90.00
_cell.angle_gamma   90.00
#
_symmetry.space_group_name_H-M   'P 1'
#
loop_
_entity.id
_entity.type
_entity.pdbx_description
1 polymer ?
#
loop_
_entity_poly.entity_id
_entity_poly.type
_entity_poly.pdbx_seq_one_letter_code
_entity_poly.pdbx_strand_id
1 'polypeptide(L)' 'MRYKDLVQRNLEKITNQLNVVKSNAQRGEQRQVNQTIDNIKEIIEQTQTYLNNERQE' A
#
# COMPACT_ATOMS: atom_id res chain seq x y z
N MET A 1 -17.64 -8.60 7.82
CA MET A 1 -16.49 -8.00 8.48
C MET A 1 -16.40 -6.53 8.13
N ARG A 2 -16.25 -5.71 9.15
CA ARG A 2 -16.30 -4.25 8.97
C ARG A 2 -15.18 -3.71 8.10
N TYR A 3 -13.99 -4.28 8.25
CA TYR A 3 -12.80 -3.75 7.59
C TYR A 3 -12.40 -4.50 6.32
N LYS A 4 -13.15 -5.52 5.97
CA LYS A 4 -12.80 -6.35 4.81
C LYS A 4 -12.66 -5.54 3.52
N ASP A 5 -13.65 -4.69 3.25
CA ASP A 5 -13.62 -3.89 2.03
C ASP A 5 -12.50 -2.87 2.04
N LEU A 6 -12.22 -2.28 3.22
CA LEU A 6 -11.12 -1.33 3.34
C LEU A 6 -9.78 -2.01 3.13
N VAL A 7 -9.61 -3.20 3.68
CA VAL A 7 -8.38 -3.97 3.49
C VAL A 7 -8.20 -4.31 2.01
N GLN A 8 -9.26 -4.76 1.35
CA GLN A 8 -9.20 -5.08 -0.07
C GLN A 8 -8.82 -3.88 -0.92
N ARG A 9 -9.42 -2.72 -0.64
CA ARG A 9 -9.08 -1.49 -1.36
C ARG A 9 -7.62 -1.13 -1.18
N ASN A 10 -7.12 -1.26 0.05
CA ASN A 10 -5.74 -0.94 0.33
C ASN A 10 -4.79 -1.90 -0.39
N LEU A 11 -5.15 -3.19 -0.46
CA LEU A 11 -4.35 -4.16 -1.21
C LEU A 11 -4.30 -3.80 -2.69
N GLU A 12 -5.41 -3.35 -3.26
CA GLU A 12 -5.44 -2.91 -4.64
C GLU A 12 -4.57 -1.67 -4.86
N LYS A 13 -4.63 -0.72 -3.92
CA LYS A 13 -3.77 0.46 -3.98
C LYS A 13 -2.30 0.07 -3.95
N ILE A 14 -1.94 -0.87 -3.07
CA ILE A 14 -0.57 -1.35 -2.97
C ILE A 14 -0.13 -1.95 -4.30
N THR A 15 -0.97 -2.79 -4.90
CA THR A 15 -0.66 -3.39 -6.19
C THR A 15 -0.43 -2.33 -7.26
N ASN A 16 -1.29 -1.32 -7.32
CA ASN A 16 -1.17 -0.24 -8.29
C ASN A 16 0.12 0.55 -8.06
N GLN A 17 0.46 0.82 -6.79
CA GLN A 17 1.67 1.55 -6.46
C GLN A 17 2.91 0.75 -6.82
N LEU A 18 2.88 -0.57 -6.65
CA LEU A 18 3.99 -1.42 -7.06
C LEU A 18 4.23 -1.35 -8.57
N ASN A 19 3.16 -1.28 -9.36
CA ASN A 19 3.28 -1.09 -10.80
C ASN A 19 3.93 0.25 -11.13
N VAL A 20 3.59 1.28 -10.39
CA VAL A 20 4.21 2.60 -10.55
C VAL A 20 5.70 2.54 -10.23
N VAL A 21 6.07 1.85 -9.14
CA VAL A 21 7.47 1.67 -8.77
C VAL A 21 8.22 0.98 -9.90
N LYS A 22 7.64 -0.08 -10.45
CA LYS A 22 8.27 -0.80 -11.54
C LYS A 22 8.53 0.10 -12.74
N SER A 23 7.54 0.90 -13.13
CA SER A 23 7.68 1.84 -14.25
C SER A 23 8.75 2.89 -13.96
N ASN A 24 8.74 3.45 -12.76
CA ASN A 24 9.71 4.48 -12.40
C ASN A 24 11.12 3.91 -12.37
N ALA A 25 11.29 2.70 -11.85
CA ALA A 25 12.59 2.04 -11.80
C ALA A 25 13.13 1.80 -13.21
N GLN A 26 12.28 1.40 -14.14
CA GLN A 26 12.68 1.17 -15.51
C GLN A 26 13.14 2.45 -16.21
N ARG A 27 12.59 3.59 -15.79
CA ARG A 27 12.97 4.89 -16.33
C ARG A 27 14.12 5.54 -15.57
N GLY A 28 14.60 4.91 -14.51
CA GLY A 28 15.69 5.45 -13.71
C GLY A 28 15.29 6.60 -12.80
N GLU A 29 14.01 6.72 -12.49
CA GLU A 29 13.49 7.81 -11.64
C GLU A 29 13.54 7.42 -10.18
N GLN A 30 14.73 7.43 -9.61
CA GLN A 30 14.98 6.94 -8.26
C GLN A 30 14.19 7.72 -7.20
N ARG A 31 14.06 9.03 -7.39
CA ARG A 31 13.33 9.87 -6.44
C ARG A 31 11.86 9.46 -6.37
N GLN A 32 11.26 9.19 -7.53
CA GLN A 32 9.87 8.75 -7.60
C GLN A 32 9.70 7.37 -6.98
N VAL A 33 10.66 6.48 -7.22
CA VAL A 33 10.65 5.14 -6.63
C VAL A 33 10.60 5.24 -5.12
N ASN A 34 11.48 6.04 -4.52
CA ASN A 34 11.56 6.18 -3.07
C ASN A 34 10.27 6.76 -2.49
N GLN A 35 9.71 7.77 -3.14
CA GLN A 35 8.49 8.40 -2.69
C GLN A 35 7.31 7.42 -2.74
N THR A 36 7.22 6.65 -3.81
CA THR A 36 6.14 5.68 -3.96
C THR A 36 6.25 4.56 -2.94
N ILE A 37 7.48 4.11 -2.64
CA ILE A 37 7.71 3.11 -1.60
C ILE A 37 7.24 3.62 -0.24
N ASP A 38 7.52 4.88 0.09
CA ASP A 38 7.05 5.47 1.33
C ASP A 38 5.52 5.48 1.41
N ASN A 39 4.86 5.79 0.30
CA ASN A 39 3.40 5.75 0.24
C ASN A 39 2.88 4.33 0.48
N ILE A 40 3.53 3.34 -0.10
CA ILE A 40 3.15 1.94 0.09
C ILE A 40 3.28 1.54 1.56
N LYS A 41 4.35 1.96 2.22
CA LYS A 41 4.55 1.68 3.64
C LYS A 41 3.40 2.23 4.48
N GLU A 42 2.95 3.44 4.18
CA GLU A 42 1.82 4.05 4.90
C GLU A 42 0.55 3.24 4.70
N ILE A 43 0.30 2.79 3.48
CA ILE A 43 -0.90 1.99 3.20
C ILE A 43 -0.83 0.66 3.95
N ILE A 44 0.34 0.04 4.01
CA ILE A 44 0.54 -1.20 4.74
C ILE A 44 0.26 -1.00 6.23
N GLU A 45 0.76 0.09 6.81
CA GLU A 45 0.53 0.39 8.22
C GLU A 45 -0.95 0.57 8.52
N GLN A 46 -1.68 1.29 7.67
CA GLN A 46 -3.12 1.46 7.81
C GLN A 46 -3.83 0.12 7.75
N THR A 47 -3.42 -0.73 6.81
CA THR A 47 -4.03 -2.03 6.62
C THR A 47 -3.82 -2.89 7.86
N GLN A 48 -2.62 -2.87 8.43
CA GLN A 48 -2.33 -3.61 9.65
C GLN A 48 -3.17 -3.12 10.82
N THR A 49 -3.40 -1.81 10.90
CA THR A 49 -4.26 -1.24 11.93
C THR A 49 -5.68 -1.77 11.83
N TYR A 50 -6.23 -1.82 10.62
CA TYR A 50 -7.57 -2.37 10.40
C TYR A 50 -7.64 -3.83 10.82
N LEU A 51 -6.64 -4.62 10.46
CA LEU A 51 -6.61 -6.05 10.81
C LEU A 51 -6.49 -6.25 12.32
N ASN A 52 -5.67 -5.44 12.97
CA ASN A 52 -5.51 -5.52 14.42
C ASN A 52 -6.81 -5.16 15.15
N ASN A 53 -7.52 -4.15 14.65
CA ASN A 53 -8.79 -3.75 15.24
C ASN A 53 -9.84 -4.85 15.12
N GLU A 54 -9.87 -5.56 14.00
CA GLU A 54 -10.77 -6.68 13.84
C GLU A 54 -10.50 -7.80 14.82
N ARG A 55 -9.22 -8.06 15.09
CA ARG A 55 -8.82 -9.11 16.03
C ARG A 55 -9.29 -8.83 17.45
N GLN A 56 -9.39 -7.56 17.80
CA GLN A 56 -9.78 -7.17 19.16
C GLN A 56 -11.29 -7.28 19.38
N GLU A 57 -12.04 -7.43 18.34
CA GLU A 57 -13.48 -7.61 18.45
C GLU A 57 -13.82 -9.07 18.67
#